data_1d7a6af141034955574821e6f72cf7c5
#
_entry.id   1d7a6af141034955574821e6f72cf7c5
#
_cell.length_a   1.000
_cell.length_b   1.000
_cell.length_c   1.000
_cell.angle_alpha   90.00
_cell.angle_beta   90.00
_cell.angle_gamma   90.00
#
_symmetry.space_group_name_H-M   'P 1'
#
loop_
_entity.id
_entity.type
_entity.pdbx_description
1 polymer ?
#
loop_
_entity_poly.entity_id
_entity_poly.type
_entity_poly.pdbx_seq_one_letter_code
_entity_poly.pdbx_strand_id
1 'polypeptide(L)' 'MTATVDSTSDERTVNNTVRHQYRVLTEPEKIAMRALKDTGLTLIRQIDLCVPEGRERDLAVINVEQAVMWAVKGLTQ' A
#
# COMPACT_ATOMS: atom_id res chain seq x y z
N MET A 1 21.81 -16.34 2.47
CA MET A 1 21.78 -15.65 1.67
C MET A 1 22.90 -15.16 1.59
N THR A 2 23.29 -15.02 0.81
CA THR A 2 24.13 -14.49 0.63
C THR A 2 24.18 -13.60 1.22
N ALA A 3 24.11 -13.59 1.81
CA ALA A 3 24.05 -12.70 2.48
C ALA A 3 24.95 -11.78 2.54
N THR A 4 25.54 -11.54 1.64
CA THR A 4 26.36 -10.46 1.60
C THR A 4 25.57 -9.26 1.68
N VAL A 5 26.15 -8.15 1.95
CA VAL A 5 25.46 -6.89 2.02
C VAL A 5 24.79 -6.56 0.71
N ASP A 6 25.48 -6.79 -0.37
CA ASP A 6 24.90 -6.48 -1.68
C ASP A 6 23.72 -7.37 -1.95
N SER A 7 23.81 -8.63 -1.60
CA SER A 7 22.68 -9.52 -1.80
C SER A 7 21.49 -9.08 -0.99
N THR A 8 21.70 -8.61 0.21
CA THR A 8 20.61 -8.12 1.03
C THR A 8 19.93 -6.92 0.39
N SER A 9 20.71 -6.00 -0.15
CA SER A 9 20.14 -4.86 -0.86
C SER A 9 19.35 -5.29 -2.08
N ASP A 10 19.89 -6.24 -2.83
CA ASP A 10 19.21 -6.71 -4.02
C ASP A 10 17.91 -7.40 -3.68
N GLU A 11 17.90 -8.19 -2.60
CA GLU A 11 16.68 -8.83 -2.16
C GLU A 11 15.62 -7.83 -1.76
N ARG A 12 16.01 -6.76 -1.09
CA ARG A 12 15.05 -5.73 -0.72
C ARG A 12 14.47 -5.04 -1.95
N THR A 13 15.32 -4.75 -2.92
CA THR A 13 14.86 -4.12 -4.15
C THR A 13 13.86 -5.00 -4.88
N VAL A 14 14.18 -6.28 -5.04
CA VAL A 14 13.27 -7.20 -5.70
C VAL A 14 11.97 -7.33 -4.93
N ASN A 15 12.03 -7.46 -3.63
CA ASN A 15 10.84 -7.59 -2.80
C ASN A 15 9.96 -6.37 -2.90
N ASN A 16 10.54 -5.16 -2.92
CA ASN A 16 9.76 -3.95 -3.07
C ASN A 16 9.11 -3.83 -4.43
N THR A 17 9.80 -4.26 -5.48
CA THR A 17 9.29 -4.11 -6.83
C THR A 17 8.16 -5.08 -7.12
N VAL A 18 8.33 -6.36 -6.78
CA VAL A 18 7.38 -7.38 -7.16
C VAL A 18 6.76 -8.11 -5.97
N ARG A 19 7.10 -7.71 -4.77
CA ARG A 19 6.63 -8.36 -3.55
C ARG A 19 6.90 -9.86 -3.58
N HIS A 20 8.11 -10.20 -3.99
CA HIS A 20 8.52 -11.59 -4.18
C HIS A 20 8.54 -12.36 -2.87
N GLN A 21 8.96 -11.73 -1.80
CA GLN A 21 8.98 -12.34 -0.48
C GLN A 21 8.35 -11.39 0.51
N TYR A 22 7.69 -11.97 1.51
CA TYR A 22 7.05 -11.18 2.55
C TYR A 22 7.76 -11.42 3.87
N ARG A 23 8.00 -10.37 4.61
CA ARG A 23 8.55 -10.49 5.95
C ARG A 23 7.42 -10.43 6.97
N VAL A 24 7.72 -10.88 8.18
CA VAL A 24 6.77 -10.78 9.27
C VAL A 24 6.68 -9.32 9.71
N LEU A 25 5.47 -8.82 9.80
CA LEU A 25 5.24 -7.44 10.21
C LEU A 25 5.23 -7.33 11.73
N THR A 26 5.73 -6.21 12.23
CA THR A 26 5.62 -5.89 13.64
C THR A 26 4.20 -5.45 13.97
N GLU A 27 3.84 -5.45 15.26
CA GLU A 27 2.52 -4.97 15.66
C GLU A 27 2.27 -3.52 15.29
N PRO A 28 3.20 -2.58 15.51
CA PRO A 28 3.00 -1.21 15.05
C PRO A 28 2.76 -1.12 13.55
N GLU A 29 3.45 -1.94 12.76
CA GLU A 29 3.24 -1.95 11.31
C GLU A 29 1.86 -2.46 10.94
N LYS A 30 1.39 -3.50 11.62
CA LYS A 30 0.04 -4.01 11.37
C LYS A 30 -1.03 -2.98 11.71
N ILE A 31 -0.84 -2.26 12.80
CA ILE A 31 -1.77 -1.21 13.21
C ILE A 31 -1.78 -0.08 12.18
N ALA A 32 -0.60 0.35 11.74
CA ALA A 32 -0.48 1.42 10.75
C ALA A 32 -1.10 0.99 9.43
N MET A 33 -0.86 -0.24 9.00
CA MET A 33 -1.44 -0.76 7.76
C MET A 33 -2.96 -0.76 7.81
N ARG A 34 -3.53 -1.22 8.94
CA ARG A 34 -4.99 -1.22 9.12
C ARG A 34 -5.54 0.19 9.09
N ALA A 35 -4.87 1.13 9.77
CA ALA A 35 -5.31 2.52 9.79
C ALA A 35 -5.31 3.14 8.39
N LEU A 36 -4.28 2.87 7.60
CA LEU A 36 -4.22 3.37 6.23
C LEU A 36 -5.36 2.82 5.38
N LYS A 37 -5.62 1.52 5.49
CA LYS A 37 -6.71 0.89 4.75
C LYS A 37 -8.07 1.43 5.18
N ASP A 38 -8.28 1.62 6.47
CA ASP A 38 -9.54 2.14 6.97
C ASP A 38 -9.77 3.58 6.52
N THR A 39 -8.74 4.40 6.54
CA THR A 39 -8.83 5.78 6.08
C THR A 39 -9.13 5.83 4.58
N GLY A 40 -8.46 4.98 3.81
CA GLY A 40 -8.74 4.89 2.38
C GLY A 40 -10.17 4.48 2.10
N LEU A 41 -10.69 3.49 2.81
CA LEU A 41 -12.07 3.06 2.65
C LEU A 41 -13.05 4.17 3.01
N THR A 42 -12.78 4.90 4.08
CA THR A 42 -13.62 6.03 4.48
C THR A 42 -13.65 7.10 3.39
N LEU A 43 -12.49 7.42 2.82
CA LEU A 43 -12.42 8.40 1.75
C LEU A 43 -13.19 7.94 0.51
N ILE A 44 -13.06 6.66 0.14
CA ILE A 44 -13.81 6.11 -1.00
C ILE A 44 -15.31 6.24 -0.77
N ARG A 45 -15.77 5.93 0.44
CA ARG A 45 -17.18 6.09 0.77
C ARG A 45 -17.65 7.53 0.68
N GLN A 46 -16.83 8.48 1.10
CA GLN A 46 -17.16 9.90 0.95
C GLN A 46 -17.24 10.31 -0.51
N ILE A 47 -16.32 9.82 -1.32
CA ILE A 47 -16.34 10.09 -2.76
C ILE A 47 -17.63 9.56 -3.37
N ASP A 48 -18.01 8.33 -3.02
CA ASP A 48 -19.23 7.74 -3.54
C ASP A 48 -20.49 8.52 -3.14
N LEU A 49 -20.48 9.12 -1.97
CA LEU A 49 -21.62 9.89 -1.50
C LEU A 49 -21.67 11.30 -2.08
N CYS A 50 -20.52 11.90 -2.33
CA CYS A 50 -20.46 13.32 -2.66
C CYS A 50 -20.28 13.59 -4.15
N VAL A 51 -19.74 12.64 -4.90
CA VAL A 51 -19.38 12.85 -6.29
C VAL A 51 -20.32 12.04 -7.18
N PRO A 52 -20.97 12.67 -8.19
CA PRO A 52 -21.84 11.93 -9.10
C PRO A 52 -21.08 10.87 -9.87
N GLU A 53 -21.79 9.83 -10.29
CA GLU A 53 -21.19 8.81 -11.13
C GLU A 53 -20.62 9.43 -12.40
N GLY A 54 -19.45 8.93 -12.79
CA GLY A 54 -18.77 9.40 -13.97
C GLY A 54 -17.30 9.10 -13.89
N ARG A 55 -16.61 9.55 -14.91
CA ARG A 55 -15.18 9.29 -15.04
C ARG A 55 -14.39 9.88 -13.88
N GLU A 56 -14.74 11.09 -13.45
CA GLU A 56 -14.02 11.76 -12.39
C GLU A 56 -14.11 10.98 -11.08
N ARG A 57 -15.29 10.48 -10.76
CA ARG A 57 -15.46 9.67 -9.56
C ARG A 57 -14.66 8.38 -9.65
N ASP A 58 -14.71 7.71 -10.78
CA ASP A 58 -13.98 6.47 -10.98
C ASP A 58 -12.48 6.69 -10.83
N LEU A 59 -11.95 7.75 -11.42
CA LEU A 59 -10.53 8.08 -11.31
C LEU A 59 -10.15 8.41 -9.87
N ALA A 60 -11.01 9.13 -9.15
CA ALA A 60 -10.74 9.46 -7.76
C ALA A 60 -10.64 8.20 -6.91
N VAL A 61 -11.56 7.25 -7.09
CA VAL A 61 -11.54 5.98 -6.34
C VAL A 61 -10.28 5.19 -6.67
N ILE A 62 -9.95 5.08 -7.96
CA ILE A 62 -8.75 4.36 -8.37
C ILE A 62 -7.50 4.99 -7.75
N ASN A 63 -7.42 6.31 -7.73
CA ASN A 63 -6.27 7.00 -7.16
C ASN A 63 -6.15 6.79 -5.65
N VAL A 64 -7.27 6.72 -4.94
CA VAL A 64 -7.24 6.40 -3.51
C VAL A 64 -6.75 4.97 -3.31
N GLU A 65 -7.24 4.03 -4.11
CA GLU A 65 -6.80 2.64 -4.03
C GLU A 65 -5.31 2.54 -4.27
N GLN A 66 -4.79 3.24 -5.25
CA GLN A 66 -3.36 3.25 -5.53
C GLN A 66 -2.56 3.89 -4.42
N ALA A 67 -3.06 4.99 -3.86
CA ALA A 67 -2.38 5.64 -2.75
C ALA A 67 -2.22 4.71 -1.56
N VAL A 68 -3.28 3.98 -1.21
CA VAL A 68 -3.24 3.02 -0.12
C VAL A 68 -2.27 1.88 -0.44
N MET A 69 -2.33 1.36 -1.65
CA MET A 69 -1.44 0.29 -2.08
C MET A 69 0.03 0.68 -1.95
N TRP A 70 0.38 1.86 -2.44
CA TRP A 70 1.77 2.32 -2.37
C TRP A 70 2.20 2.62 -0.95
N ALA A 71 1.29 3.18 -0.14
CA ALA A 71 1.60 3.46 1.26
C ALA A 71 1.85 2.18 2.03
N VAL A 72 1.01 1.16 1.83
CA VAL A 72 1.19 -0.14 2.49
C VAL A 72 2.48 -0.80 2.01
N LYS A 73 2.77 -0.72 0.72
CA LYS A 73 4.01 -1.28 0.18
C LYS A 73 5.23 -0.60 0.81
N GLY A 74 5.20 0.70 0.95
CA GLY A 74 6.28 1.44 1.60
C GLY A 74 6.43 1.09 3.08
N LEU A 75 5.30 0.91 3.76
CA LEU A 75 5.30 0.59 5.18
C LEU A 75 5.86 -0.82 5.43
N THR A 76 5.62 -1.74 4.52
CA THR A 76 5.95 -3.15 4.71
C THR A 76 7.19 -3.59 3.95
N GLN A 77 8.04 -2.67 3.62
CA GLN A 77 9.30 -2.98 2.92
C GLN A 77 10.15 -3.99 3.67
#